data_38c8d604e0bc15dd883652123ea0d11a
#
_entry.id   38c8d604e0bc15dd883652123ea0d11a
#
_cell.length_a   1.000
_cell.length_b   1.000
_cell.length_c   1.000
_cell.angle_alpha   90.00
_cell.angle_beta   90.00
_cell.angle_gamma   90.00
#
_symmetry.space_group_name_H-M   'P 1'
#
loop_
_entity.id
_entity.type
_entity.pdbx_description
1 polymer ?
#
loop_
_entity_poly.entity_id
_entity_poly.type
_entity_poly.pdbx_seq_one_letter_code
_entity_poly.pdbx_strand_id
1 'polypeptide(L)'
;MGSEMCIRDSIETQAGDLSAYIPTNVISITDGQIFLESDLFNSGMRPAVNVGLSVSRVGGAAQAKAMKKAAGSVRIDLAQYREMEIFTQFSSDLDEATTQQLKYGSGLMELLKQPLSSPLSLHEQVITLCAATHKAMMDVETKKMKKYQRDMLDYFDSAYPEIGREIEEKRQLPDELAEKIVKVAEEFADKSR
;
A
#
# COMPACT_ATOMS: atom_id res chain seq x y z
N MET A 1 -7.90 11.40 29.72
CA MET A 1 -8.09 10.51 28.57
C MET A 1 -7.11 9.35 28.75
N GLY A 2 -7.60 8.15 29.03
CA GLY A 2 -6.76 6.98 29.16
C GLY A 2 -6.16 6.64 27.79
N SER A 3 -4.86 6.40 27.77
CA SER A 3 -4.20 5.85 26.57
C SER A 3 -4.69 4.40 26.40
N GLU A 4 -5.52 4.16 25.41
CA GLU A 4 -5.87 2.79 25.06
C GLU A 4 -4.64 2.08 24.52
N MET A 5 -4.22 1.02 25.21
CA MET A 5 -3.07 0.23 24.84
C MET A 5 -3.53 -0.86 23.85
N CYS A 6 -3.09 -0.75 22.59
CA CYS A 6 -3.30 -1.81 21.62
C CYS A 6 -2.43 -3.01 21.94
N ILE A 7 -3.05 -4.17 22.20
CA ILE A 7 -2.37 -5.45 22.36
C ILE A 7 -2.40 -6.16 21.00
N ARG A 8 -1.23 -6.62 20.55
CA ARG A 8 -1.10 -7.50 19.40
C ARG A 8 -0.52 -8.82 19.87
N ASP A 9 -1.18 -9.89 19.51
CA ASP A 9 -0.73 -11.24 19.76
C ASP A 9 -0.65 -12.02 18.45
N SER A 10 0.04 -13.15 18.45
CA SER A 10 0.24 -13.96 17.24
C SER A 10 -0.24 -15.38 17.50
N ILE A 11 -0.98 -15.93 16.56
CA ILE A 11 -1.38 -17.33 16.54
C ILE A 11 -0.91 -17.99 15.24
N GLU A 12 -0.54 -19.25 15.34
CA GLU A 12 -0.22 -20.07 14.17
C GLU A 12 -1.49 -20.63 13.55
N THR A 13 -1.53 -20.64 12.21
CA THR A 13 -2.55 -21.34 11.44
C THR A 13 -1.93 -22.56 10.77
N GLN A 14 -2.49 -23.74 10.97
CA GLN A 14 -2.02 -24.95 10.28
C GLN A 14 -2.40 -24.87 8.80
N ALA A 15 -1.39 -24.93 7.93
CA ALA A 15 -1.56 -24.82 6.47
C ALA A 15 -2.36 -23.58 6.00
N GLY A 16 -2.34 -22.48 6.77
CA GLY A 16 -3.09 -21.26 6.43
C GLY A 16 -4.62 -21.37 6.68
N ASP A 17 -5.09 -22.41 7.36
CA ASP A 17 -6.52 -22.63 7.61
C ASP A 17 -7.06 -21.67 8.68
N LEU A 18 -7.74 -20.62 8.23
CA LEU A 18 -8.44 -19.67 9.09
C LEU A 18 -9.78 -20.20 9.62
N SER A 19 -10.31 -21.28 9.04
CA SER A 19 -11.59 -21.87 9.44
C SER A 19 -11.48 -22.81 10.65
N ALA A 20 -10.27 -23.15 11.05
CA ALA A 20 -10.00 -23.97 12.22
C ALA A 20 -10.52 -23.29 13.50
N TYR A 21 -10.76 -24.10 14.54
CA TYR A 21 -11.41 -23.66 15.78
C TYR A 21 -10.69 -22.49 16.47
N ILE A 22 -9.37 -22.55 16.62
CA ILE A 22 -8.59 -21.50 17.31
C ILE A 22 -8.58 -20.20 16.51
N PRO A 23 -8.20 -20.17 15.21
CA PRO A 23 -8.23 -18.95 14.41
C PRO A 23 -9.61 -18.30 14.37
N THR A 24 -10.67 -19.08 14.19
CA THR A 24 -12.04 -18.58 14.13
C THR A 24 -12.45 -17.88 15.43
N ASN A 25 -12.15 -18.48 16.58
CA ASN A 25 -12.44 -17.87 17.88
C ASN A 25 -11.64 -16.58 18.09
N VAL A 26 -10.35 -16.57 17.79
CA VAL A 26 -9.51 -15.37 17.95
C VAL A 26 -9.99 -14.23 17.06
N ILE A 27 -10.33 -14.51 15.79
CA ILE A 27 -10.89 -13.51 14.88
C ILE A 27 -12.21 -12.93 15.41
N SER A 28 -13.04 -13.75 16.06
CA SER A 28 -14.34 -13.33 16.57
C SER A 28 -14.26 -12.44 17.80
N ILE A 29 -13.26 -12.61 18.65
CA ILE A 29 -13.09 -11.87 19.91
C ILE A 29 -12.16 -10.67 19.82
N THR A 30 -11.37 -10.54 18.74
CA THR A 30 -10.45 -9.42 18.53
C THR A 30 -11.04 -8.35 17.62
N ASP A 31 -10.46 -7.15 17.63
CA ASP A 31 -10.88 -6.02 16.78
C ASP A 31 -10.35 -6.12 15.35
N GLY A 32 -9.73 -7.20 15.00
CA GLY A 32 -9.23 -7.45 13.66
C GLY A 32 -8.04 -8.40 13.63
N GLN A 33 -7.60 -8.72 12.44
CA GLN A 33 -6.46 -9.61 12.21
C GLN A 33 -5.58 -9.08 11.09
N ILE A 34 -4.29 -9.34 11.19
CA ILE A 34 -3.31 -9.20 10.11
C ILE A 34 -2.97 -10.63 9.67
N PHE A 35 -3.39 -11.00 8.46
CA PHE A 35 -3.15 -12.33 7.92
C PHE A 35 -1.87 -12.37 7.11
N LEU A 36 -0.94 -13.24 7.50
CA LEU A 36 0.31 -13.48 6.81
C LEU A 36 0.22 -14.77 5.99
N GLU A 37 0.56 -14.72 4.72
CA GLU A 37 0.52 -15.84 3.80
C GLU A 37 1.92 -16.35 3.45
N SER A 38 2.11 -17.68 3.52
CA SER A 38 3.37 -18.32 3.14
C SER A 38 3.69 -18.13 1.66
N ASP A 39 2.68 -18.16 0.78
CA ASP A 39 2.87 -17.97 -0.66
C ASP A 39 3.34 -16.55 -0.99
N LEU A 40 2.80 -15.54 -0.33
CA LEU A 40 3.29 -14.17 -0.46
C LEU A 40 4.73 -14.03 0.04
N PHE A 41 5.06 -14.69 1.16
CA PHE A 41 6.43 -14.69 1.66
C PHE A 41 7.41 -15.34 0.70
N ASN A 42 7.05 -16.49 0.15
CA ASN A 42 7.87 -17.25 -0.79
C ASN A 42 8.03 -16.53 -2.14
N SER A 43 7.01 -15.76 -2.58
CA SER A 43 7.09 -14.90 -3.76
C SER A 43 7.92 -13.63 -3.55
N GLY A 44 8.44 -13.42 -2.33
CA GLY A 44 9.27 -12.25 -1.99
C GLY A 44 8.49 -11.01 -1.55
N MET A 45 7.18 -11.12 -1.31
CA MET A 45 6.38 -10.07 -0.69
C MET A 45 6.67 -10.01 0.82
N ARG A 46 7.31 -8.95 1.28
CA ARG A 46 7.67 -8.75 2.70
C ARG A 46 7.35 -7.32 3.12
N PRO A 47 6.48 -7.12 4.15
CA PRO A 47 5.76 -8.16 4.91
C PRO A 47 4.76 -8.93 4.05
N ALA A 48 4.57 -10.22 4.36
CA ALA A 48 3.70 -11.14 3.62
C ALA A 48 2.21 -10.97 4.00
N VAL A 49 1.74 -9.74 4.06
CA VAL A 49 0.38 -9.39 4.50
C VAL A 49 -0.61 -9.56 3.34
N ASN A 50 -1.59 -10.44 3.55
CA ASN A 50 -2.74 -10.48 2.66
C ASN A 50 -3.71 -9.35 2.99
N VAL A 51 -3.73 -8.32 2.15
CA VAL A 51 -4.57 -7.12 2.33
C VAL A 51 -6.07 -7.45 2.22
N GLY A 52 -6.44 -8.46 1.45
CA GLY A 52 -7.82 -8.89 1.26
C GLY A 52 -8.41 -9.54 2.51
N LEU A 53 -7.64 -10.44 3.15
CA LEU A 53 -8.06 -11.21 4.34
C LEU A 53 -7.77 -10.50 5.66
N SER A 54 -6.92 -9.47 5.63
CA SER A 54 -6.66 -8.65 6.81
C SER A 54 -7.78 -7.64 7.02
N VAL A 55 -8.25 -7.55 8.27
CA VAL A 55 -9.38 -6.68 8.64
C VAL A 55 -9.04 -5.93 9.93
N SER A 56 -9.44 -4.68 10.01
CA SER A 56 -9.44 -3.92 11.26
C SER A 56 -10.78 -3.22 11.44
N ARG A 57 -11.46 -3.52 12.53
CA ARG A 57 -12.76 -2.89 12.87
C ARG A 57 -12.59 -1.45 13.32
N VAL A 58 -11.47 -1.13 13.96
CA VAL A 58 -11.17 0.20 14.51
C VAL A 58 -10.18 1.01 13.67
N GLY A 59 -9.43 0.36 12.78
CA GLY A 59 -8.34 0.96 12.01
C GLY A 59 -8.78 2.18 11.20
N GLY A 60 -9.96 2.13 10.59
CA GLY A 60 -10.50 3.25 9.82
C GLY A 60 -10.78 4.51 10.65
N ALA A 61 -11.11 4.35 11.94
CA ALA A 61 -11.32 5.46 12.86
C ALA A 61 -9.98 6.00 13.41
N ALA A 62 -8.99 5.11 13.57
CA ALA A 62 -7.66 5.46 14.07
C ALA A 62 -6.73 6.09 13.01
N GLN A 63 -7.00 5.85 11.73
CA GLN A 63 -6.20 6.40 10.64
C GLN A 63 -6.29 7.92 10.55
N ALA A 64 -5.15 8.57 10.24
CA ALA A 64 -5.16 9.96 9.80
C ALA A 64 -6.02 10.11 8.55
N LYS A 65 -6.78 11.21 8.45
CA LYS A 65 -7.67 11.47 7.30
C LYS A 65 -6.89 11.48 5.97
N ALA A 66 -5.66 11.98 5.98
CA ALA A 66 -4.76 11.97 4.83
C ALA A 66 -4.50 10.53 4.34
N MET A 67 -4.14 9.62 5.26
CA MET A 67 -3.89 8.21 4.93
C MET A 67 -5.16 7.53 4.42
N LYS A 68 -6.29 7.75 5.07
CA LYS A 68 -7.57 7.17 4.66
C LYS A 68 -7.95 7.56 3.23
N LYS A 69 -7.68 8.80 2.83
CA LYS A 69 -7.92 9.28 1.47
C LYS A 69 -6.91 8.69 0.47
N ALA A 70 -5.62 8.76 0.78
CA ALA A 70 -4.56 8.26 -0.11
C ALA A 70 -4.62 6.73 -0.34
N ALA A 71 -5.01 5.96 0.69
CA ALA A 71 -5.09 4.49 0.60
C ALA A 71 -6.47 3.96 0.17
N GLY A 72 -7.44 4.84 -0.09
CA GLY A 72 -8.85 4.46 -0.27
C GLY A 72 -9.11 3.43 -1.37
N SER A 73 -8.44 3.54 -2.51
CA SER A 73 -8.60 2.62 -3.65
C SER A 73 -7.66 1.40 -3.60
N VAL A 74 -6.55 1.49 -2.88
CA VAL A 74 -5.46 0.49 -2.93
C VAL A 74 -5.95 -0.94 -2.72
N ARG A 75 -6.88 -1.15 -1.79
CA ARG A 75 -7.42 -2.49 -1.52
C ARG A 75 -8.20 -3.05 -2.70
N ILE A 76 -8.98 -2.22 -3.37
CA ILE A 76 -9.78 -2.60 -4.55
C ILE A 76 -8.84 -2.86 -5.72
N ASP A 77 -7.87 -1.99 -5.95
CA ASP A 77 -6.89 -2.10 -7.02
C ASP A 77 -6.06 -3.39 -6.90
N LEU A 78 -5.64 -3.74 -5.67
CA LEU A 78 -4.93 -4.99 -5.40
C LEU A 78 -5.81 -6.24 -5.58
N ALA A 79 -7.10 -6.17 -5.23
CA ALA A 79 -8.03 -7.27 -5.47
C ALA A 79 -8.20 -7.51 -6.98
N GLN A 80 -8.40 -6.45 -7.76
CA GLN A 80 -8.48 -6.52 -9.22
C GLN A 80 -7.19 -7.07 -9.85
N TYR A 81 -6.03 -6.61 -9.36
CA TYR A 81 -4.75 -7.13 -9.83
C TYR A 81 -4.64 -8.64 -9.63
N ARG A 82 -4.99 -9.15 -8.44
CA ARG A 82 -4.91 -10.59 -8.13
C ARG A 82 -5.84 -11.42 -9.02
N GLU A 83 -7.06 -10.94 -9.26
CA GLU A 83 -7.97 -11.60 -10.19
C GLU A 83 -7.39 -11.68 -11.60
N MET A 84 -6.83 -10.59 -12.10
CA MET A 84 -6.19 -10.55 -13.42
C MET A 84 -4.94 -11.42 -13.49
N GLU A 85 -4.12 -11.45 -12.45
CA GLU A 85 -2.91 -12.27 -12.37
C GLU A 85 -3.23 -13.77 -12.54
N ILE A 86 -4.34 -14.25 -11.96
CA ILE A 86 -4.81 -15.62 -12.14
C ILE A 86 -5.19 -15.87 -13.60
N PHE A 87 -5.91 -14.96 -14.24
CA PHE A 87 -6.31 -15.10 -15.64
C PHE A 87 -5.12 -15.11 -16.61
N THR A 88 -4.05 -14.40 -16.32
CA THR A 88 -2.85 -14.37 -17.19
C THR A 88 -2.13 -15.70 -17.26
N GLN A 89 -2.29 -16.57 -16.27
CA GLN A 89 -1.72 -17.91 -16.29
C GLN A 89 -2.37 -18.82 -17.35
N PHE A 90 -3.56 -18.46 -17.82
CA PHE A 90 -4.35 -19.25 -18.78
C PHE A 90 -4.51 -18.58 -20.15
N SER A 91 -4.11 -17.34 -20.32
CA SER A 91 -4.26 -16.59 -21.57
C SER A 91 -2.92 -16.10 -22.10
N SER A 92 -2.63 -16.40 -23.36
CA SER A 92 -1.42 -15.95 -24.06
C SER A 92 -1.56 -14.58 -24.70
N ASP A 93 -2.79 -14.14 -25.00
CA ASP A 93 -3.07 -12.86 -25.64
C ASP A 93 -3.83 -11.94 -24.65
N LEU A 94 -3.11 -10.95 -24.15
CA LEU A 94 -3.66 -9.91 -23.29
C LEU A 94 -3.88 -8.64 -24.11
N ASP A 95 -5.03 -8.01 -23.92
CA ASP A 95 -5.25 -6.68 -24.45
C ASP A 95 -4.40 -5.62 -23.72
N GLU A 96 -4.25 -4.45 -24.35
CA GLU A 96 -3.41 -3.39 -23.82
C GLU A 96 -3.93 -2.86 -22.47
N ALA A 97 -5.24 -2.80 -22.27
CA ALA A 97 -5.84 -2.34 -21.02
C ALA A 97 -5.52 -3.29 -19.86
N THR A 98 -5.63 -4.60 -20.08
CA THR A 98 -5.27 -5.62 -19.09
C THR A 98 -3.76 -5.57 -18.77
N THR A 99 -2.92 -5.39 -19.78
CA THR A 99 -1.47 -5.25 -19.58
C THR A 99 -1.12 -4.03 -18.72
N GLN A 100 -1.76 -2.89 -18.98
CA GLN A 100 -1.57 -1.69 -18.16
C GLN A 100 -2.05 -1.89 -16.71
N GLN A 101 -3.18 -2.56 -16.52
CA GLN A 101 -3.71 -2.84 -15.19
C GLN A 101 -2.79 -3.78 -14.40
N LEU A 102 -2.22 -4.80 -15.06
CA LEU A 102 -1.23 -5.69 -14.45
C LEU A 102 0.05 -4.95 -14.09
N LYS A 103 0.53 -4.07 -14.96
CA LYS A 103 1.70 -3.22 -14.68
C LYS A 103 1.46 -2.33 -13.46
N TYR A 104 0.30 -1.69 -13.39
CA TYR A 104 -0.12 -0.87 -12.26
C TYR A 104 -0.15 -1.67 -10.95
N GLY A 105 -0.84 -2.82 -10.93
CA GLY A 105 -0.98 -3.64 -9.74
C GLY A 105 0.35 -4.24 -9.27
N SER A 106 1.21 -4.68 -10.20
CA SER A 106 2.56 -5.15 -9.84
C SER A 106 3.43 -4.04 -9.25
N GLY A 107 3.29 -2.81 -9.74
CA GLY A 107 3.94 -1.63 -9.17
C GLY A 107 3.46 -1.33 -7.75
N LEU A 108 2.14 -1.39 -7.50
CA LEU A 108 1.57 -1.24 -6.16
C LEU A 108 2.07 -2.32 -5.21
N MET A 109 2.12 -3.59 -5.64
CA MET A 109 2.66 -4.69 -4.83
C MET A 109 4.13 -4.43 -4.44
N GLU A 110 4.94 -3.91 -5.37
CA GLU A 110 6.34 -3.58 -5.08
C GLU A 110 6.46 -2.41 -4.09
N LEU A 111 5.61 -1.38 -4.21
CA LEU A 111 5.59 -0.25 -3.27
C LEU A 111 5.19 -0.65 -1.85
N LEU A 112 4.38 -1.69 -1.68
CA LEU A 112 3.98 -2.20 -0.37
C LEU A 112 5.05 -3.05 0.31
N LYS A 113 6.07 -3.50 -0.39
CA LYS A 113 7.23 -4.15 0.25
C LYS A 113 7.96 -3.14 1.13
N GLN A 114 8.38 -3.59 2.30
CA GLN A 114 9.05 -2.75 3.29
C GLN A 114 10.24 -3.49 3.89
N PRO A 115 11.44 -2.88 3.91
CA PRO A 115 12.58 -3.46 4.60
C PRO A 115 12.32 -3.57 6.11
N LEU A 116 12.98 -4.53 6.75
CA LEU A 116 12.90 -4.70 8.19
C LEU A 116 13.44 -3.44 8.90
N SER A 117 12.71 -2.98 9.92
CA SER A 117 13.09 -1.83 10.75
C SER A 117 13.27 -0.50 9.99
N SER A 118 12.59 -0.35 8.85
CA SER A 118 12.61 0.88 8.05
C SER A 118 11.18 1.39 7.80
N PRO A 119 10.50 1.90 8.85
CA PRO A 119 9.16 2.46 8.69
C PRO A 119 9.21 3.79 7.93
N LEU A 120 8.20 4.05 7.12
CA LEU A 120 7.98 5.34 6.48
C LEU A 120 7.15 6.25 7.42
N SER A 121 7.43 7.54 7.39
CA SER A 121 6.62 8.57 8.07
C SER A 121 5.22 8.68 7.44
N LEU A 122 4.31 9.43 8.09
CA LEU A 122 2.96 9.62 7.55
C LEU A 122 2.99 10.31 6.18
N HIS A 123 3.77 11.39 6.05
CA HIS A 123 3.83 12.13 4.79
C HIS A 123 4.45 11.31 3.66
N GLU A 124 5.52 10.54 3.92
CA GLU A 124 6.13 9.65 2.92
C GLU A 124 5.14 8.60 2.41
N GLN A 125 4.36 7.99 3.32
CA GLN A 125 3.32 7.04 2.95
C GLN A 125 2.21 7.68 2.11
N VAL A 126 1.73 8.87 2.53
CA VAL A 126 0.65 9.60 1.83
C VAL A 126 1.11 10.04 0.44
N ILE A 127 2.31 10.62 0.32
CA ILE A 127 2.87 11.05 -0.97
C ILE A 127 3.01 9.85 -1.90
N THR A 128 3.61 8.76 -1.42
CA THR A 128 3.81 7.54 -2.21
C THR A 128 2.49 6.97 -2.72
N LEU A 129 1.50 6.80 -1.84
CA LEU A 129 0.21 6.21 -2.21
C LEU A 129 -0.59 7.15 -3.11
N CYS A 130 -0.56 8.46 -2.85
CA CYS A 130 -1.21 9.45 -3.69
C CYS A 130 -0.64 9.45 -5.12
N ALA A 131 0.69 9.48 -5.27
CA ALA A 131 1.34 9.41 -6.58
C ALA A 131 1.04 8.08 -7.30
N ALA A 132 1.05 6.95 -6.58
CA ALA A 132 0.79 5.64 -7.15
C ALA A 132 -0.67 5.47 -7.61
N THR A 133 -1.65 5.85 -6.78
CA THR A 133 -3.08 5.72 -7.10
C THR A 133 -3.52 6.64 -8.24
N HIS A 134 -2.84 7.77 -8.42
CA HIS A 134 -3.03 8.66 -9.58
C HIS A 134 -2.15 8.29 -10.79
N LYS A 135 -1.52 7.10 -10.74
CA LYS A 135 -0.76 6.52 -11.87
C LYS A 135 0.48 7.31 -12.30
N ALA A 136 0.99 8.25 -11.49
CA ALA A 136 2.19 9.01 -11.79
C ALA A 136 3.48 8.14 -11.88
N MET A 137 3.41 6.88 -11.42
CA MET A 137 4.54 5.94 -11.42
C MET A 137 4.38 4.80 -12.44
N MET A 138 3.44 4.90 -13.39
CA MET A 138 3.10 3.83 -14.34
C MET A 138 4.25 3.42 -15.28
N ASP A 139 5.12 4.36 -15.63
CA ASP A 139 6.22 4.10 -16.57
C ASP A 139 7.47 3.52 -15.91
N VAL A 140 7.45 3.41 -14.56
CA VAL A 140 8.58 2.88 -13.81
C VAL A 140 8.61 1.36 -13.87
N GLU A 141 9.77 0.80 -14.20
CA GLU A 141 9.98 -0.66 -14.13
C GLU A 141 9.80 -1.16 -12.70
N THR A 142 9.05 -2.25 -12.51
CA THR A 142 8.77 -2.84 -11.19
C THR A 142 10.05 -3.05 -10.37
N LYS A 143 11.13 -3.53 -10.99
CA LYS A 143 12.42 -3.75 -10.30
C LYS A 143 13.08 -2.47 -9.79
N LYS A 144 12.78 -1.33 -10.38
CA LYS A 144 13.34 -0.02 -10.02
C LYS A 144 12.40 0.76 -9.08
N MET A 145 11.20 0.26 -8.84
CA MET A 145 10.12 0.97 -8.13
C MET A 145 10.56 1.44 -6.74
N LYS A 146 11.26 0.62 -5.97
CA LYS A 146 11.74 0.98 -4.63
C LYS A 146 12.81 2.07 -4.63
N LYS A 147 13.70 2.04 -5.61
CA LYS A 147 14.69 3.11 -5.76
C LYS A 147 13.99 4.40 -6.17
N TYR A 148 13.12 4.31 -7.17
CA TYR A 148 12.33 5.45 -7.65
C TYR A 148 11.50 6.10 -6.52
N GLN A 149 10.84 5.28 -5.69
CA GLN A 149 10.09 5.75 -4.52
C GLN A 149 10.99 6.60 -3.60
N ARG A 150 12.20 6.12 -3.28
CA ARG A 150 13.14 6.83 -2.41
C ARG A 150 13.60 8.15 -3.04
N ASP A 151 14.06 8.08 -4.29
CA ASP A 151 14.55 9.25 -5.02
C ASP A 151 13.44 10.32 -5.16
N MET A 152 12.18 9.89 -5.36
CA MET A 152 11.02 10.78 -5.40
C MET A 152 10.76 11.43 -4.03
N LEU A 153 10.79 10.67 -2.93
CA LEU A 153 10.59 11.21 -1.59
C LEU A 153 11.70 12.20 -1.22
N ASP A 154 12.96 11.89 -1.54
CA ASP A 154 14.09 12.81 -1.37
C ASP A 154 13.90 14.11 -2.17
N TYR A 155 13.32 14.01 -3.37
CA TYR A 155 12.97 15.19 -4.16
C TYR A 155 11.86 16.02 -3.51
N PHE A 156 10.82 15.40 -2.97
CA PHE A 156 9.77 16.10 -2.23
C PHE A 156 10.35 16.82 -1.00
N ASP A 157 11.19 16.17 -0.22
CA ASP A 157 11.76 16.73 0.98
C ASP A 157 12.72 17.90 0.70
N SER A 158 13.43 17.85 -0.43
CA SER A 158 14.39 18.90 -0.80
C SER A 158 13.72 20.08 -1.51
N ALA A 159 12.80 19.83 -2.46
CA ALA A 159 12.23 20.87 -3.31
C ALA A 159 10.87 21.41 -2.79
N TYR A 160 10.11 20.59 -2.08
CA TYR A 160 8.75 20.91 -1.62
C TYR A 160 8.50 20.50 -0.16
N PRO A 161 9.38 20.87 0.79
CA PRO A 161 9.26 20.43 2.19
C PRO A 161 7.97 20.88 2.88
N GLU A 162 7.31 21.90 2.36
CA GLU A 162 6.04 22.39 2.89
C GLU A 162 4.91 21.35 2.73
N ILE A 163 4.94 20.49 1.69
CA ILE A 163 3.96 19.45 1.47
C ILE A 163 4.02 18.43 2.61
N GLY A 164 5.22 17.94 2.93
CA GLY A 164 5.43 17.00 4.03
C GLY A 164 4.99 17.56 5.37
N ARG A 165 5.38 18.81 5.68
CA ARG A 165 4.97 19.49 6.92
C ARG A 165 3.47 19.65 7.04
N GLU A 166 2.79 20.06 5.96
CA GLU A 166 1.35 20.23 5.96
C GLU A 166 0.61 18.92 6.24
N ILE A 167 1.07 17.80 5.68
CA ILE A 167 0.51 16.47 5.92
C ILE A 167 0.70 16.05 7.39
N GLU A 168 1.89 16.24 7.95
CA GLU A 168 2.20 15.86 9.34
C GLU A 168 1.40 16.70 10.36
N GLU A 169 1.29 18.01 10.15
CA GLU A 169 0.61 18.92 11.06
C GLU A 169 -0.91 18.77 10.98
N LYS A 170 -1.48 18.84 9.78
CA LYS A 170 -2.93 18.85 9.58
C LYS A 170 -3.55 17.45 9.55
N ARG A 171 -2.76 16.42 9.24
CA ARG A 171 -3.19 15.02 9.05
C ARG A 171 -4.38 14.87 8.09
N GLN A 172 -4.49 15.81 7.14
CA GLN A 172 -5.53 15.87 6.12
C GLN A 172 -4.89 15.94 4.73
N LEU A 173 -5.63 15.52 3.71
CA LEU A 173 -5.24 15.58 2.31
C LEU A 173 -6.38 16.27 1.52
N PRO A 174 -6.47 17.63 1.51
CA PRO A 174 -7.38 18.36 0.64
C PRO A 174 -7.13 18.02 -0.84
N ASP A 175 -8.13 18.21 -1.71
CA ASP A 175 -8.00 17.91 -3.13
C ASP A 175 -6.89 18.75 -3.79
N GLU A 176 -6.77 20.02 -3.42
CA GLU A 176 -5.70 20.91 -3.91
C GLU A 176 -4.29 20.38 -3.56
N LEU A 177 -4.12 19.84 -2.34
CA LEU A 177 -2.84 19.25 -1.92
C LEU A 177 -2.57 17.93 -2.64
N ALA A 178 -3.60 17.10 -2.87
CA ALA A 178 -3.47 15.87 -3.63
C ALA A 178 -3.06 16.16 -5.08
N GLU A 179 -3.70 17.13 -5.75
CA GLU A 179 -3.34 17.58 -7.09
C GLU A 179 -1.90 18.13 -7.15
N LYS A 180 -1.47 18.87 -6.12
CA LYS A 180 -0.10 19.38 -6.01
C LYS A 180 0.89 18.23 -5.93
N ILE A 181 0.61 17.20 -5.10
CA ILE A 181 1.45 15.99 -5.00
C ILE A 181 1.57 15.30 -6.35
N VAL A 182 0.45 15.10 -7.05
CA VAL A 182 0.45 14.44 -8.37
C VAL A 182 1.30 15.24 -9.37
N LYS A 183 1.12 16.54 -9.46
CA LYS A 183 1.91 17.40 -10.35
C LYS A 183 3.41 17.33 -10.07
N VAL A 184 3.80 17.37 -8.79
CA VAL A 184 5.22 17.27 -8.42
C VAL A 184 5.78 15.87 -8.71
N ALA A 185 4.96 14.82 -8.54
CA ALA A 185 5.37 13.45 -8.90
C ALA A 185 5.54 13.28 -10.41
N GLU A 186 4.67 13.88 -11.23
CA GLU A 186 4.80 13.91 -12.70
C GLU A 186 6.02 14.72 -13.15
N GLU A 187 6.28 15.87 -12.52
CA GLU A 187 7.48 16.68 -12.75
C GLU A 187 8.76 15.88 -12.46
N PHE A 188 8.76 15.13 -11.37
CA PHE A 188 9.88 14.23 -11.03
C PHE A 188 10.03 13.11 -12.06
N ALA A 189 8.92 12.51 -12.52
CA ALA A 189 8.93 11.46 -13.55
C ALA A 189 9.57 11.97 -14.85
N ASP A 190 9.26 13.19 -15.29
CA ASP A 190 9.83 13.80 -16.47
C ASP A 190 11.34 14.10 -16.34
N LYS A 191 11.79 14.47 -15.14
CA LYS A 191 13.23 14.69 -14.87
C LYS A 191 14.03 13.39 -14.74
N SER A 192 13.36 12.27 -14.47
CA SER A 192 14.00 10.96 -14.23
C SER A 192 14.10 10.10 -15.49
N ARG A 193 13.49 10.52 -16.60
CA ARG A 193 13.60 9.91 -17.92
C ARG A 193 14.90 10.31 -18.60
#